data_1b4e9f37c40ad5bc57e16c5240ddc390
#
_entry.id   1b4e9f37c40ad5bc57e16c5240ddc390
#
_cell.length_a   1.000
_cell.length_b   1.000
_cell.length_c   1.000
_cell.angle_alpha   90.00
_cell.angle_beta   90.00
_cell.angle_gamma   90.00
#
_symmetry.space_group_name_H-M   'P 1'
#
loop_
_entity.id
_entity.type
_entity.pdbx_description
1 polymer ?
#
loop_
_entity_poly.entity_id
_entity_poly.type
_entity_poly.pdbx_seq_one_letter_code
_entity_poly.pdbx_strand_id
1 'polypeptide(L)'
;LRHCVTRLRFQLKDVEKADTKGLEATDGVITVVQALSEYMVVIGQHVGEVYKEVCIQAGLDTAKENTCEKPEKKSGLETALLTVMAGIGPTLYLLGASGMIKGILAVCVMLGLSADTTVYTVMYALGDGLLYFLPLVLGYNLAKYCKIEPFVGVWLAAAMCYPKIQGLEISILGMNNTVHYTSTFLPIIFSVLIASLIYRFLEKRMSETRKNLVIPLLTLLVA
;
A
#
# COMPACT_ATOMS: atom_id res chain seq x y z
N LEU A 1 23.11 8.40 3.30
CA LEU A 1 22.44 8.01 2.08
C LEU A 1 21.16 7.24 2.44
N ARG A 2 20.04 7.56 1.79
CA ARG A 2 18.75 6.90 1.94
C ARG A 2 18.08 6.80 0.56
N HIS A 3 17.10 5.94 0.42
CA HIS A 3 16.28 5.92 -0.79
C HIS A 3 14.79 5.83 -0.43
N CYS A 4 13.93 6.30 -1.32
CA CYS A 4 12.50 6.00 -1.32
C CYS A 4 12.12 5.30 -2.62
N VAL A 5 10.85 5.20 -2.94
CA VAL A 5 10.36 4.39 -4.09
C VAL A 5 10.99 4.79 -5.44
N THR A 6 11.37 6.06 -5.62
CA THR A 6 11.86 6.59 -6.90
C THR A 6 13.09 7.49 -6.80
N ARG A 7 13.62 7.75 -5.58
CA ARG A 7 14.65 8.77 -5.37
C ARG A 7 15.74 8.29 -4.41
N LEU A 8 16.99 8.62 -4.72
CA LEU A 8 18.09 8.60 -3.75
C LEU A 8 18.12 9.92 -3.01
N ARG A 9 18.35 9.88 -1.71
CA ARG A 9 18.44 11.06 -0.84
C ARG A 9 19.81 11.10 -0.16
N PHE A 10 20.52 12.17 -0.40
CA PHE A 10 21.82 12.42 0.18
C PHE A 10 21.72 13.58 1.19
N GLN A 11 22.33 13.40 2.34
CA GLN A 11 22.64 14.50 3.26
C GLN A 11 24.09 14.91 3.00
N LEU A 12 24.28 15.93 2.20
CA LEU A 12 25.61 16.44 1.87
C LEU A 12 26.08 17.40 2.95
N LYS A 13 27.36 17.33 3.30
CA LYS A 13 27.99 18.29 4.19
C LYS A 13 28.17 19.65 3.52
N ASP A 14 28.32 19.64 2.20
CA ASP A 14 28.55 20.82 1.39
C ASP A 14 27.87 20.59 0.04
N VAL A 15 26.77 21.30 -0.19
CA VAL A 15 25.92 21.14 -1.38
C VAL A 15 26.56 21.79 -2.61
N GLU A 16 27.42 22.81 -2.42
CA GLU A 16 28.06 23.54 -3.51
C GLU A 16 29.11 22.69 -4.26
N LYS A 17 29.60 21.63 -3.62
CA LYS A 17 30.54 20.69 -4.23
C LYS A 17 29.89 19.60 -5.08
N ALA A 18 28.56 19.54 -5.09
CA ALA A 18 27.84 18.55 -5.87
C ALA A 18 27.79 18.96 -7.36
N ASP A 19 28.25 18.11 -8.22
CA ASP A 19 28.12 18.31 -9.67
C ASP A 19 26.71 17.93 -10.15
N THR A 20 25.77 18.86 -9.95
CA THR A 20 24.38 18.68 -10.34
C THR A 20 24.20 18.49 -11.83
N LYS A 21 24.99 19.21 -12.67
CA LYS A 21 24.90 19.11 -14.12
C LYS A 21 25.42 17.76 -14.63
N GLY A 22 26.50 17.25 -14.06
CA GLY A 22 27.03 15.93 -14.36
C GLY A 22 26.06 14.82 -13.97
N LEU A 23 25.39 14.97 -12.82
CA LEU A 23 24.36 14.00 -12.37
C LEU A 23 23.12 14.01 -13.27
N GLU A 24 22.64 15.19 -13.69
CA GLU A 24 21.48 15.30 -14.60
C GLU A 24 21.81 14.78 -16.02
N ALA A 25 23.05 14.83 -16.42
CA ALA A 25 23.51 14.27 -17.71
C ALA A 25 23.76 12.76 -17.66
N THR A 26 23.69 12.14 -16.48
CA THR A 26 23.92 10.69 -16.30
C THR A 26 22.72 9.89 -16.77
N ASP A 27 22.95 8.90 -17.60
CA ASP A 27 21.88 8.02 -18.11
C ASP A 27 21.17 7.30 -16.95
N GLY A 28 19.84 7.32 -16.98
CA GLY A 28 19.00 6.78 -15.90
C GLY A 28 18.62 7.78 -14.79
N VAL A 29 19.17 9.00 -14.78
CA VAL A 29 18.72 10.07 -13.88
C VAL A 29 17.65 10.90 -14.57
N ILE A 30 16.47 11.01 -13.91
CA ILE A 30 15.35 11.78 -14.45
C ILE A 30 15.50 13.28 -14.14
N THR A 31 15.87 13.61 -12.91
CA THR A 31 16.14 14.98 -12.45
C THR A 31 16.80 14.99 -11.08
N VAL A 32 17.40 16.12 -10.74
CA VAL A 32 17.98 16.36 -9.43
C VAL A 32 17.22 17.47 -8.72
N VAL A 33 16.80 17.25 -7.48
CA VAL A 33 16.03 18.20 -6.68
C VAL A 33 16.79 18.53 -5.42
N GLN A 34 17.03 19.81 -5.19
CA GLN A 34 17.60 20.34 -3.95
C GLN A 34 16.48 20.85 -3.04
N ALA A 35 16.36 20.31 -1.85
CA ALA A 35 15.43 20.78 -0.82
C ALA A 35 16.22 21.06 0.44
N LEU A 36 15.91 22.16 1.10
CA LEU A 36 16.48 22.80 2.29
C LEU A 36 17.61 22.06 3.06
N SER A 37 17.59 20.74 3.16
CA SER A 37 18.58 19.94 3.87
C SER A 37 18.93 18.62 3.17
N GLU A 38 18.32 18.31 2.03
CA GLU A 38 18.51 17.07 1.32
C GLU A 38 18.75 17.29 -0.18
N TYR A 39 19.70 16.55 -0.71
CA TYR A 39 19.98 16.49 -2.13
C TYR A 39 19.38 15.19 -2.69
N MET A 40 18.41 15.30 -3.60
CA MET A 40 17.63 14.18 -4.09
C MET A 40 17.88 13.94 -5.57
N VAL A 41 18.23 12.70 -5.92
CA VAL A 41 18.39 12.26 -7.30
C VAL A 41 17.22 11.34 -7.65
N VAL A 42 16.41 11.74 -8.61
CA VAL A 42 15.24 10.98 -9.07
C VAL A 42 15.67 10.02 -10.16
N ILE A 43 15.51 8.72 -9.90
CA ILE A 43 15.96 7.63 -10.79
C ILE A 43 14.76 6.82 -11.30
N GLY A 44 13.65 6.80 -10.55
CA GLY A 44 12.50 5.97 -10.88
C GLY A 44 12.52 4.62 -10.20
N GLN A 45 11.89 3.61 -10.82
CA GLN A 45 11.63 2.31 -10.18
C GLN A 45 12.89 1.49 -9.88
N HIS A 46 14.01 1.75 -10.55
CA HIS A 46 15.29 1.05 -10.38
C HIS A 46 16.13 1.59 -9.20
N VAL A 47 15.59 2.53 -8.43
CA VAL A 47 16.32 3.17 -7.33
C VAL A 47 16.89 2.18 -6.31
N GLY A 48 16.23 1.05 -6.07
CA GLY A 48 16.69 0.04 -5.11
C GLY A 48 17.97 -0.68 -5.55
N GLU A 49 18.12 -0.94 -6.84
CA GLU A 49 19.33 -1.56 -7.42
C GLU A 49 20.48 -0.57 -7.40
N VAL A 50 20.22 0.65 -7.86
CA VAL A 50 21.23 1.73 -7.87
C VAL A 50 21.67 2.07 -6.44
N TYR A 51 20.76 2.06 -5.47
CA TYR A 51 21.12 2.30 -4.06
C TYR A 51 22.12 1.27 -3.54
N LYS A 52 21.89 -0.02 -3.82
CA LYS A 52 22.80 -1.09 -3.39
C LYS A 52 24.19 -0.91 -4.00
N GLU A 53 24.25 -0.61 -5.29
CA GLU A 53 25.50 -0.42 -6.00
C GLU A 53 26.28 0.81 -5.48
N VAL A 54 25.57 1.94 -5.27
CA VAL A 54 26.15 3.15 -4.69
C VAL A 54 26.67 2.89 -3.26
N CYS A 55 25.94 2.12 -2.44
CA CYS A 55 26.43 1.74 -1.11
C CYS A 55 27.68 0.90 -1.16
N ILE A 56 27.76 -0.08 -2.08
CA ILE A 56 28.95 -0.93 -2.27
C ILE A 56 30.15 -0.07 -2.69
N GLN A 57 29.99 0.78 -3.69
CA GLN A 57 31.07 1.63 -4.20
C GLN A 57 31.51 2.70 -3.19
N ALA A 58 30.58 3.22 -2.41
CA ALA A 58 30.88 4.22 -1.37
C ALA A 58 31.39 3.59 -0.05
N GLY A 59 31.50 2.27 0.06
CA GLY A 59 31.91 1.57 1.27
C GLY A 59 30.97 1.78 2.45
N LEU A 60 29.67 2.03 2.17
CA LEU A 60 28.65 2.23 3.17
C LEU A 60 28.03 0.87 3.52
N ASP A 61 27.94 0.56 4.83
CA ASP A 61 27.31 -0.67 5.30
C ASP A 61 25.85 -0.76 4.83
N THR A 62 25.57 -1.73 3.96
CA THR A 62 24.22 -2.04 3.47
C THR A 62 23.30 -2.66 4.54
N ALA A 63 23.86 -2.98 5.71
CA ALA A 63 23.15 -3.62 6.82
C ALA A 63 22.13 -2.72 7.53
N LYS A 64 22.03 -1.44 7.18
CA LYS A 64 20.96 -0.53 7.61
C LYS A 64 20.02 -0.28 6.44
N GLU A 65 19.18 -1.24 6.13
CA GLU A 65 17.93 -1.01 5.41
C GLU A 65 17.08 -0.03 6.24
N ASN A 66 17.44 1.23 6.19
CA ASN A 66 16.60 2.32 6.68
C ASN A 66 15.61 2.69 5.55
N THR A 67 14.65 1.79 5.31
CA THR A 67 13.34 2.19 4.85
C THR A 67 12.84 3.24 5.84
N CYS A 68 12.75 4.48 5.36
CA CYS A 68 12.01 5.60 5.95
C CYS A 68 11.95 5.68 7.48
N GLU A 69 12.63 6.72 7.98
CA GLU A 69 12.33 7.44 9.23
C GLU A 69 12.48 6.69 10.56
N LYS A 70 13.48 7.14 11.36
CA LYS A 70 13.39 7.02 12.82
C LYS A 70 12.04 7.58 13.27
N PRO A 71 11.34 6.96 14.22
CA PRO A 71 10.09 7.49 14.73
C PRO A 71 10.39 8.75 15.57
N GLU A 72 10.43 9.92 14.94
CA GLU A 72 9.95 11.11 15.61
C GLU A 72 8.54 10.78 16.06
N LYS A 73 8.12 11.24 17.24
CA LYS A 73 6.74 11.07 17.73
C LYS A 73 5.79 11.70 16.70
N LYS A 74 5.40 10.88 15.71
CA LYS A 74 4.46 11.29 14.68
C LYS A 74 3.13 11.58 15.35
N SER A 75 2.52 12.68 14.99
CA SER A 75 1.13 12.98 15.35
C SER A 75 0.23 11.80 14.99
N GLY A 76 -0.80 11.55 15.78
CA GLY A 76 -1.75 10.48 15.49
C GLY A 76 -2.32 10.56 14.06
N LEU A 77 -2.50 11.78 13.55
CA LEU A 77 -2.94 12.04 12.17
C LEU A 77 -1.89 11.60 11.13
N GLU A 78 -0.62 11.88 11.35
CA GLU A 78 0.46 11.44 10.46
C GLU A 78 0.56 9.92 10.41
N THR A 79 0.43 9.26 11.56
CA THR A 79 0.43 7.80 11.62
C THR A 79 -0.75 7.21 10.85
N ALA A 80 -1.95 7.78 11.00
CA ALA A 80 -3.14 7.36 10.26
C ALA A 80 -2.93 7.54 8.75
N LEU A 81 -2.42 8.69 8.31
CA LEU A 81 -2.14 8.97 6.89
C LEU A 81 -1.12 8.00 6.31
N LEU A 82 -0.03 7.72 7.02
CA LEU A 82 0.98 6.75 6.60
C LEU A 82 0.42 5.33 6.51
N THR A 83 -0.47 4.96 7.41
CA THR A 83 -1.14 3.65 7.37
C THR A 83 -2.01 3.52 6.11
N VAL A 84 -2.79 4.56 5.79
CA VAL A 84 -3.59 4.59 4.55
C VAL A 84 -2.69 4.52 3.32
N MET A 85 -1.61 5.31 3.29
CA MET A 85 -0.63 5.32 2.21
C MET A 85 0.06 3.96 2.03
N ALA A 86 0.38 3.28 3.12
CA ALA A 86 0.97 1.95 3.09
C ALA A 86 0.01 0.90 2.51
N GLY A 87 -1.30 1.05 2.73
CA GLY A 87 -2.32 0.19 2.16
C GLY A 87 -2.52 0.41 0.66
N ILE A 88 -2.65 1.67 0.23
CA ILE A 88 -3.01 2.04 -1.14
C ILE A 88 -1.77 2.17 -2.04
N GLY A 89 -0.67 2.70 -1.51
CA GLY A 89 0.53 3.05 -2.27
C GLY A 89 1.02 1.98 -3.25
N PRO A 90 1.19 0.72 -2.82
CA PRO A 90 1.67 -0.36 -3.69
C PRO A 90 0.74 -0.68 -4.87
N THR A 91 -0.53 -0.27 -4.80
CA THR A 91 -1.56 -0.59 -5.81
C THR A 91 -1.94 0.57 -6.73
N LEU A 92 -1.39 1.76 -6.49
CA LEU A 92 -1.73 2.96 -7.27
C LEU A 92 -1.51 2.78 -8.77
N TYR A 93 -0.42 2.13 -9.19
CA TYR A 93 -0.14 1.89 -10.60
C TYR A 93 -1.14 0.91 -11.24
N LEU A 94 -1.60 -0.09 -10.47
CA LEU A 94 -2.64 -1.03 -10.93
C LEU A 94 -4.00 -0.35 -11.05
N LEU A 95 -4.32 0.57 -10.12
CA LEU A 95 -5.54 1.39 -10.21
C LEU A 95 -5.50 2.29 -11.45
N GLY A 96 -4.34 2.86 -11.78
CA GLY A 96 -4.14 3.59 -13.03
C GLY A 96 -4.37 2.73 -14.26
N ALA A 97 -3.82 1.51 -14.30
CA ALA A 97 -4.04 0.56 -15.38
C ALA A 97 -5.52 0.15 -15.51
N SER A 98 -6.20 -0.12 -14.40
CA SER A 98 -7.64 -0.38 -14.34
C SER A 98 -8.45 0.77 -14.96
N GLY A 99 -8.13 2.01 -14.58
CA GLY A 99 -8.75 3.20 -15.16
C GLY A 99 -8.52 3.35 -16.67
N MET A 100 -7.31 3.05 -17.16
CA MET A 100 -7.00 3.07 -18.60
C MET A 100 -7.83 2.02 -19.36
N ILE A 101 -7.96 0.79 -18.86
CA ILE A 101 -8.80 -0.25 -19.48
C ILE A 101 -10.24 0.23 -19.60
N LYS A 102 -10.82 0.80 -18.52
CA LYS A 102 -12.19 1.35 -18.55
C LYS A 102 -12.32 2.53 -19.51
N GLY A 103 -11.32 3.40 -19.59
CA GLY A 103 -11.28 4.53 -20.52
C GLY A 103 -11.26 4.08 -21.98
N ILE A 104 -10.41 3.11 -22.33
CA ILE A 104 -10.37 2.52 -23.67
C ILE A 104 -11.72 1.88 -24.02
N LEU A 105 -12.28 1.14 -23.07
CA LEU A 105 -13.58 0.48 -23.27
C LEU A 105 -14.71 1.49 -23.53
N ALA A 106 -14.72 2.62 -22.82
CA ALA A 106 -15.66 3.69 -23.05
C ALA A 106 -15.54 4.27 -24.49
N VAL A 107 -14.32 4.46 -24.99
CA VAL A 107 -14.09 4.89 -26.38
C VAL A 107 -14.59 3.83 -27.37
N CYS A 108 -14.35 2.54 -27.12
CA CYS A 108 -14.86 1.46 -27.97
C CYS A 108 -16.39 1.46 -28.05
N VAL A 109 -17.08 1.73 -26.93
CA VAL A 109 -18.55 1.86 -26.92
C VAL A 109 -19.01 3.07 -27.75
N MET A 110 -18.31 4.20 -27.67
CA MET A 110 -18.61 5.35 -28.50
C MET A 110 -18.39 5.09 -30.01
N LEU A 111 -17.49 4.17 -30.35
CA LEU A 111 -17.22 3.74 -31.73
C LEU A 111 -18.18 2.64 -32.22
N GLY A 112 -19.16 2.23 -31.40
CA GLY A 112 -20.21 1.28 -31.79
C GLY A 112 -20.09 -0.12 -31.21
N LEU A 113 -19.18 -0.36 -30.27
CA LEU A 113 -19.14 -1.64 -29.52
C LEU A 113 -20.38 -1.72 -28.63
N SER A 114 -21.21 -2.77 -28.81
CA SER A 114 -22.36 -2.99 -27.93
C SER A 114 -21.90 -3.46 -26.54
N ALA A 115 -22.51 -2.84 -25.49
CA ALA A 115 -22.26 -3.21 -24.10
C ALA A 115 -22.75 -4.65 -23.74
N ASP A 116 -23.61 -5.23 -24.59
CA ASP A 116 -24.13 -6.59 -24.39
C ASP A 116 -23.18 -7.69 -24.92
N THR A 117 -22.05 -7.29 -25.53
CA THR A 117 -21.08 -8.26 -26.04
C THR A 117 -20.28 -8.92 -24.92
N THR A 118 -19.99 -10.21 -25.08
CA THR A 118 -19.13 -10.95 -24.16
C THR A 118 -17.76 -10.30 -23.99
N VAL A 119 -17.21 -9.75 -25.08
CA VAL A 119 -15.93 -9.04 -25.06
C VAL A 119 -16.00 -7.82 -24.13
N TYR A 120 -17.07 -7.02 -24.26
CA TYR A 120 -17.28 -5.88 -23.38
C TYR A 120 -17.33 -6.31 -21.92
N THR A 121 -18.15 -7.33 -21.61
CA THR A 121 -18.33 -7.82 -20.22
C THR A 121 -17.00 -8.29 -19.61
N VAL A 122 -16.19 -9.06 -20.35
CA VAL A 122 -14.89 -9.54 -19.87
C VAL A 122 -13.91 -8.39 -19.66
N MET A 123 -13.81 -7.49 -20.62
CA MET A 123 -12.90 -6.32 -20.50
C MET A 123 -13.34 -5.38 -19.39
N TYR A 124 -14.65 -5.17 -19.20
CA TYR A 124 -15.19 -4.38 -18.11
C TYR A 124 -14.84 -5.03 -16.76
N ALA A 125 -15.02 -6.34 -16.62
CA ALA A 125 -14.68 -7.07 -15.41
C ALA A 125 -13.18 -6.99 -15.09
N LEU A 126 -12.30 -7.05 -16.10
CA LEU A 126 -10.85 -6.83 -15.91
C LEU A 126 -10.54 -5.43 -15.41
N GLY A 127 -11.19 -4.41 -16.00
CA GLY A 127 -10.99 -3.02 -15.60
C GLY A 127 -11.63 -2.69 -14.24
N ASP A 128 -12.72 -3.35 -13.86
CA ASP A 128 -13.45 -3.06 -12.62
C ASP A 128 -13.03 -3.95 -11.44
N GLY A 129 -12.51 -5.15 -11.75
CA GLY A 129 -12.23 -6.17 -10.75
C GLY A 129 -11.27 -5.72 -9.65
N LEU A 130 -10.24 -4.94 -10.00
CA LEU A 130 -9.31 -4.42 -8.99
C LEU A 130 -10.02 -3.45 -8.03
N LEU A 131 -10.91 -2.59 -8.53
CA LEU A 131 -11.68 -1.67 -7.70
C LEU A 131 -12.67 -2.42 -6.81
N TYR A 132 -13.33 -3.43 -7.37
CA TYR A 132 -14.27 -4.27 -6.63
C TYR A 132 -13.59 -5.05 -5.50
N PHE A 133 -12.41 -5.63 -5.76
CA PHE A 133 -11.63 -6.40 -4.79
C PHE A 133 -10.56 -5.56 -4.07
N LEU A 134 -10.57 -4.26 -4.22
CA LEU A 134 -9.63 -3.35 -3.54
C LEU A 134 -9.56 -3.56 -2.03
N PRO A 135 -10.67 -3.86 -1.31
CA PRO A 135 -10.62 -4.20 0.10
C PRO A 135 -9.67 -5.35 0.45
N LEU A 136 -9.62 -6.39 -0.38
CA LEU A 136 -8.72 -7.55 -0.15
C LEU A 136 -7.27 -7.14 -0.28
N VAL A 137 -6.97 -6.35 -1.29
CA VAL A 137 -5.60 -5.84 -1.53
C VAL A 137 -5.15 -4.91 -0.42
N LEU A 138 -6.05 -4.04 0.05
CA LEU A 138 -5.80 -3.18 1.22
C LEU A 138 -5.54 -4.01 2.48
N GLY A 139 -6.36 -5.01 2.73
CA GLY A 139 -6.20 -5.92 3.87
C GLY A 139 -4.81 -6.59 3.86
N TYR A 140 -4.38 -7.10 2.71
CA TYR A 140 -3.05 -7.68 2.53
C TYR A 140 -1.92 -6.67 2.82
N ASN A 141 -1.97 -5.51 2.19
CA ASN A 141 -0.92 -4.49 2.33
C ASN A 141 -0.83 -3.94 3.75
N LEU A 142 -1.98 -3.70 4.39
CA LEU A 142 -2.04 -3.20 5.76
C LEU A 142 -1.51 -4.24 6.76
N ALA A 143 -1.91 -5.51 6.61
CA ALA A 143 -1.40 -6.59 7.46
C ALA A 143 0.12 -6.72 7.33
N LYS A 144 0.65 -6.66 6.10
CA LYS A 144 2.09 -6.64 5.83
C LYS A 144 2.78 -5.42 6.47
N TYR A 145 2.18 -4.24 6.36
CA TYR A 145 2.68 -3.02 7.00
C TYR A 145 2.69 -3.15 8.53
N CYS A 146 1.64 -3.73 9.10
CA CYS A 146 1.53 -3.99 10.53
C CYS A 146 2.42 -5.16 11.00
N LYS A 147 3.14 -5.84 10.09
CA LYS A 147 3.99 -7.01 10.39
C LYS A 147 3.24 -8.16 11.05
N ILE A 148 2.03 -8.41 10.61
CA ILE A 148 1.23 -9.59 10.94
C ILE A 148 1.08 -10.46 9.69
N GLU A 149 0.58 -11.67 9.84
CA GLU A 149 0.36 -12.58 8.72
C GLU A 149 -0.56 -11.92 7.66
N PRO A 150 -0.08 -11.68 6.41
CA PRO A 150 -0.85 -10.93 5.42
C PRO A 150 -2.21 -11.54 5.07
N PHE A 151 -2.32 -12.88 5.12
CA PHE A 151 -3.58 -13.56 4.83
C PHE A 151 -4.66 -13.34 5.89
N VAL A 152 -4.31 -12.97 7.11
CA VAL A 152 -5.29 -12.53 8.13
C VAL A 152 -6.02 -11.28 7.65
N GLY A 153 -5.28 -10.30 7.09
CA GLY A 153 -5.86 -9.09 6.52
C GLY A 153 -6.75 -9.36 5.31
N VAL A 154 -6.34 -10.28 4.43
CA VAL A 154 -7.15 -10.71 3.28
C VAL A 154 -8.44 -11.37 3.75
N TRP A 155 -8.38 -12.23 4.76
CA TRP A 155 -9.55 -12.94 5.27
C TRP A 155 -10.56 -12.00 5.94
N LEU A 156 -10.08 -11.05 6.75
CA LEU A 156 -10.95 -9.99 7.32
C LEU A 156 -11.66 -9.19 6.21
N ALA A 157 -10.90 -8.77 5.19
CA ALA A 157 -11.46 -8.05 4.06
C ALA A 157 -12.45 -8.89 3.26
N ALA A 158 -12.17 -10.17 3.04
CA ALA A 158 -13.07 -11.09 2.36
C ALA A 158 -14.38 -11.29 3.15
N ALA A 159 -14.30 -11.40 4.48
CA ALA A 159 -15.48 -11.48 5.32
C ALA A 159 -16.36 -10.23 5.18
N MET A 160 -15.75 -9.05 5.14
CA MET A 160 -16.49 -7.78 4.95
C MET A 160 -17.10 -7.66 3.55
N CYS A 161 -16.46 -8.21 2.52
CA CYS A 161 -17.00 -8.25 1.14
C CYS A 161 -18.04 -9.35 0.94
N TYR A 162 -18.30 -10.20 1.94
CA TYR A 162 -19.20 -11.33 1.79
C TYR A 162 -20.64 -10.88 1.53
N PRO A 163 -21.34 -11.40 0.49
CA PRO A 163 -22.64 -10.88 0.05
C PRO A 163 -23.71 -10.85 1.13
N LYS A 164 -23.68 -11.77 2.10
CA LYS A 164 -24.67 -11.79 3.20
C LYS A 164 -24.44 -10.72 4.25
N ILE A 165 -23.25 -10.12 4.30
CA ILE A 165 -22.94 -9.00 5.21
C ILE A 165 -23.29 -7.67 4.55
N GLN A 166 -23.28 -7.62 3.22
CA GLN A 166 -23.70 -6.47 2.46
C GLN A 166 -25.23 -6.32 2.55
N GLY A 167 -25.69 -5.16 3.02
CA GLY A 167 -27.11 -4.88 3.18
C GLY A 167 -27.68 -5.32 4.54
N LEU A 168 -26.85 -5.77 5.49
CA LEU A 168 -27.29 -5.97 6.87
C LEU A 168 -27.69 -4.64 7.47
N GLU A 169 -28.92 -4.58 7.98
CA GLU A 169 -29.38 -3.47 8.82
C GLU A 169 -28.83 -3.66 10.23
N ILE A 170 -27.82 -2.89 10.58
CA ILE A 170 -27.27 -2.91 11.94
C ILE A 170 -27.94 -1.79 12.72
N SER A 171 -28.77 -2.16 13.70
CA SER A 171 -29.33 -1.24 14.68
C SER A 171 -28.38 -1.12 15.86
N ILE A 172 -27.52 -0.10 15.84
CA ILE A 172 -26.65 0.24 16.97
C ILE A 172 -27.21 1.51 17.61
N LEU A 173 -27.53 1.46 18.90
CA LEU A 173 -28.03 2.62 19.69
C LEU A 173 -29.28 3.29 19.11
N GLY A 174 -30.19 2.53 18.47
CA GLY A 174 -31.44 3.04 17.93
C GLY A 174 -31.33 3.75 16.58
N MET A 175 -30.19 3.75 15.95
CA MET A 175 -30.00 4.20 14.56
C MET A 175 -29.95 3.00 13.63
N ASN A 176 -30.90 2.89 12.73
CA ASN A 176 -30.93 1.87 11.68
C ASN A 176 -30.09 2.36 10.51
N ASN A 177 -28.88 1.80 10.37
CA ASN A 177 -28.01 2.06 9.22
C ASN A 177 -27.85 0.79 8.41
N THR A 178 -28.14 0.85 7.11
CA THR A 178 -27.75 -0.20 6.17
C THR A 178 -26.27 -0.10 5.89
N VAL A 179 -25.53 -1.17 6.12
CA VAL A 179 -24.09 -1.19 5.93
C VAL A 179 -23.77 -1.63 4.51
N HIS A 180 -23.30 -0.70 3.70
CA HIS A 180 -22.76 -0.97 2.37
C HIS A 180 -21.23 -0.89 2.38
N TYR A 181 -20.57 -2.05 2.43
CA TYR A 181 -19.10 -2.11 2.47
C TYR A 181 -18.39 -1.97 1.11
N THR A 182 -19.12 -1.93 0.02
CA THR A 182 -18.59 -2.00 -1.35
C THR A 182 -17.67 -0.85 -1.75
N SER A 183 -17.56 0.22 -0.98
CA SER A 183 -16.76 1.38 -1.36
C SER A 183 -16.02 2.07 -0.21
N THR A 184 -16.06 1.52 1.01
CA THR A 184 -15.51 2.21 2.18
C THR A 184 -14.22 1.54 2.65
N PHE A 185 -13.08 2.23 2.54
CA PHE A 185 -11.78 1.74 2.97
C PHE A 185 -11.58 1.76 4.48
N LEU A 186 -12.28 2.66 5.17
CA LEU A 186 -12.13 2.90 6.60
C LEU A 186 -12.36 1.66 7.47
N PRO A 187 -13.44 0.89 7.30
CA PRO A 187 -13.69 -0.28 8.13
C PRO A 187 -12.57 -1.31 8.07
N ILE A 188 -11.97 -1.54 6.89
CA ILE A 188 -10.86 -2.48 6.73
C ILE A 188 -9.61 -1.99 7.45
N ILE A 189 -9.31 -0.69 7.36
CA ILE A 189 -8.17 -0.12 8.05
C ILE A 189 -8.32 -0.34 9.56
N PHE A 190 -9.50 -0.04 10.11
CA PHE A 190 -9.78 -0.25 11.53
C PHE A 190 -9.71 -1.73 11.92
N SER A 191 -10.34 -2.62 11.17
CA SER A 191 -10.32 -4.06 11.45
C SER A 191 -8.90 -4.63 11.45
N VAL A 192 -8.08 -4.27 10.46
CA VAL A 192 -6.68 -4.74 10.40
C VAL A 192 -5.84 -4.13 11.53
N LEU A 193 -6.06 -2.88 11.91
CA LEU A 193 -5.37 -2.28 13.05
C LEU A 193 -5.73 -2.98 14.36
N ILE A 194 -7.02 -3.24 14.61
CA ILE A 194 -7.49 -3.99 15.79
C ILE A 194 -6.89 -5.40 15.76
N ALA A 195 -6.97 -6.09 14.62
CA ALA A 195 -6.37 -7.40 14.42
C ALA A 195 -4.86 -7.39 14.73
N SER A 196 -4.14 -6.35 14.34
CA SER A 196 -2.71 -6.24 14.59
C SER A 196 -2.38 -6.08 16.08
N LEU A 197 -3.21 -5.38 16.84
CA LEU A 197 -3.04 -5.25 18.29
C LEU A 197 -3.29 -6.58 18.99
N ILE A 198 -4.36 -7.29 18.61
CA ILE A 198 -4.69 -8.61 19.15
C ILE A 198 -3.60 -9.61 18.80
N TYR A 199 -3.18 -9.64 17.54
CA TYR A 199 -2.12 -10.54 17.06
C TYR A 199 -0.83 -10.36 17.85
N ARG A 200 -0.34 -9.13 18.02
CA ARG A 200 0.86 -8.83 18.80
C ARG A 200 0.73 -9.17 20.28
N PHE A 201 -0.46 -8.99 20.85
CA PHE A 201 -0.73 -9.35 22.25
C PHE A 201 -0.66 -10.88 22.44
N LEU A 202 -1.29 -11.64 21.56
CA LEU A 202 -1.31 -13.09 21.58
C LEU A 202 0.07 -13.69 21.29
N GLU A 203 0.79 -13.13 20.32
CA GLU A 203 2.14 -13.57 19.95
C GLU A 203 3.11 -13.53 21.13
N LYS A 204 3.00 -12.52 21.99
CA LYS A 204 3.83 -12.41 23.20
C LYS A 204 3.49 -13.44 24.29
N ARG A 205 2.29 -14.00 24.27
CA ARG A 205 1.80 -14.91 25.33
C ARG A 205 1.77 -16.38 24.94
N MET A 206 1.93 -16.73 23.69
CA MET A 206 1.74 -18.09 23.20
C MET A 206 3.06 -18.75 22.78
N SER A 207 3.16 -20.08 23.00
CA SER A 207 4.27 -20.92 22.54
C SER A 207 4.23 -21.10 21.03
N GLU A 208 5.41 -21.23 20.39
CA GLU A 208 5.59 -21.33 18.92
C GLU A 208 4.65 -22.33 18.23
N THR A 209 4.44 -23.50 18.82
CA THR A 209 3.64 -24.58 18.24
C THR A 209 2.15 -24.22 18.08
N ARG A 210 1.63 -23.32 18.90
CA ARG A 210 0.21 -22.92 18.89
C ARG A 210 -0.04 -21.61 18.13
N LYS A 211 1.00 -20.85 17.85
CA LYS A 211 0.90 -19.54 17.19
C LYS A 211 0.21 -19.63 15.83
N ASN A 212 0.59 -20.59 15.00
CA ASN A 212 0.17 -20.67 13.62
C ASN A 212 -1.34 -20.93 13.42
N LEU A 213 -2.02 -21.54 14.38
CA LEU A 213 -3.44 -21.85 14.28
C LEU A 213 -4.30 -20.96 15.19
N VAL A 214 -3.89 -20.79 16.44
CA VAL A 214 -4.72 -20.13 17.46
C VAL A 214 -4.70 -18.61 17.31
N ILE A 215 -3.57 -18.02 16.93
CA ILE A 215 -3.48 -16.57 16.78
C ILE A 215 -4.38 -16.07 15.62
N PRO A 216 -4.31 -16.62 14.39
CA PRO A 216 -5.22 -16.22 13.32
C PRO A 216 -6.70 -16.43 13.68
N LEU A 217 -7.02 -17.58 14.30
CA LEU A 217 -8.39 -17.91 14.70
C LEU A 217 -8.97 -16.87 15.69
N LEU A 218 -8.25 -16.59 16.78
CA LEU A 218 -8.68 -15.63 17.80
C LEU A 218 -8.69 -14.19 17.25
N THR A 219 -7.73 -13.86 16.42
CA THR A 219 -7.66 -12.54 15.78
C THR A 219 -8.88 -12.30 14.90
N LEU A 220 -9.29 -13.31 14.12
CA LEU A 220 -10.46 -13.23 13.24
C LEU A 220 -11.80 -13.23 14.01
N LEU A 221 -11.85 -13.86 15.18
CA LEU A 221 -13.06 -13.90 16.00
C LEU A 221 -13.33 -12.56 16.72
N VAL A 222 -12.29 -11.78 17.02
CA VAL A 222 -12.39 -10.59 17.87
C VAL A 222 -12.28 -9.30 17.05
N ALA A 223 -11.66 -9.34 15.87
CA ALA A 223 -11.51 -8.18 14.97
C ALA A 223 -12.74 -7.98 14.09
#